data_e9f8373be8049f402b169a17da686a55
#
_entry.id   e9f8373be8049f402b169a17da686a55
#
_cell.length_a   1.000
_cell.length_b   1.000
_cell.length_c   1.000
_cell.angle_alpha   90.00
_cell.angle_beta   90.00
_cell.angle_gamma   90.00
#
_symmetry.space_group_name_H-M   'P 1'
#
loop_
_entity.id
_entity.type
_entity.pdbx_description
1 polymer ?
#
loop_
_entity_poly.entity_id
_entity_poly.type
_entity_poly.pdbx_seq_one_letter_code
_entity_poly.pdbx_strand_id
1 'polypeptide(L)'
;VLVKMKKQNRLMKTAIALWCIVAVGCKQSPVIQQSSGYATMTVSTSEKTLSNNYSASIRGKQDIDIYPQVSGFITKLCVAEGESVKKGQVLFIIDQVPYQAALNTAIANVEAAKASVATAQLTYESKQELYKNKVVSEFDLKTAYNTLLSAKAQLAQAEAQEVNARNNLSYTEVKSPSNGVIGTLPYRVGALVSASLPKPLTTVSDNSEMYVYFSMTENQLLALTRQYGSKDKALENMPEIELQLNDKSLYPQTGKIETISGVIDQNTGTVSLRAAFPNEEQSLNSGGSGNVIIPVTYDNCVVIPQAATFEIQDRVFVFKVVDGKTQSAPVEVTRVNGGQEYIVNAGLNSGDVIVAEGVGLLREGTPIEVKQN
;
A
#
# COMPACT_ATOMS: atom_id res chain seq x y z
N VAL A 1 13.24 -53.35 -88.18
CA VAL A 1 12.88 -51.89 -88.01
C VAL A 1 11.34 -51.72 -88.19
N LEU A 2 10.66 -52.39 -89.09
CA LEU A 2 9.21 -52.22 -89.37
C LEU A 2 8.23 -52.70 -88.30
N VAL A 3 8.62 -53.61 -87.39
CA VAL A 3 7.80 -54.13 -86.30
C VAL A 3 7.71 -53.19 -85.14
N LYS A 4 8.78 -52.36 -84.92
CA LYS A 4 8.85 -51.40 -83.81
C LYS A 4 7.96 -50.16 -84.06
N MET A 5 7.78 -49.77 -85.34
CA MET A 5 6.95 -48.60 -85.68
C MET A 5 5.42 -48.90 -85.59
N LYS A 6 4.99 -50.13 -85.77
CA LYS A 6 3.56 -50.49 -85.69
C LYS A 6 3.04 -50.53 -84.20
N LYS A 7 3.96 -50.80 -83.25
CA LYS A 7 3.59 -50.88 -81.86
C LYS A 7 3.50 -49.49 -81.23
N GLN A 8 4.32 -48.50 -81.71
CA GLN A 8 4.30 -47.13 -81.26
C GLN A 8 3.08 -46.34 -81.68
N ASN A 9 2.54 -46.60 -82.92
CA ASN A 9 1.30 -46.01 -83.40
C ASN A 9 0.01 -46.54 -82.70
N ARG A 10 0.01 -47.78 -82.18
CA ARG A 10 -1.12 -48.24 -81.36
C ARG A 10 -1.14 -47.67 -79.99
N LEU A 11 0.00 -47.46 -79.30
CA LEU A 11 0.10 -46.79 -77.97
C LEU A 11 -0.28 -45.32 -78.06
N MET A 12 0.06 -44.62 -79.16
CA MET A 12 -0.28 -43.21 -79.34
C MET A 12 -1.78 -43.00 -79.63
N LYS A 13 -2.45 -43.97 -80.33
CA LYS A 13 -3.87 -43.87 -80.55
C LYS A 13 -4.70 -44.23 -79.29
N THR A 14 -4.24 -45.13 -78.45
CA THR A 14 -4.87 -45.42 -77.15
C THR A 14 -4.65 -44.26 -76.12
N ALA A 15 -3.50 -43.57 -76.15
CA ALA A 15 -3.26 -42.39 -75.29
C ALA A 15 -4.16 -41.23 -75.69
N ILE A 16 -4.39 -40.97 -76.96
CA ILE A 16 -5.29 -39.91 -77.45
C ILE A 16 -6.75 -40.20 -77.17
N ALA A 17 -7.19 -41.50 -77.27
CA ALA A 17 -8.58 -41.90 -76.92
C ALA A 17 -8.83 -41.80 -75.40
N LEU A 18 -7.81 -42.05 -74.56
CA LEU A 18 -7.92 -41.86 -73.07
C LEU A 18 -7.92 -40.41 -72.62
N TRP A 19 -7.31 -39.49 -73.44
CA TRP A 19 -7.28 -38.07 -73.10
C TRP A 19 -8.58 -37.34 -73.46
N CYS A 20 -9.33 -37.80 -74.45
CA CYS A 20 -10.67 -37.30 -74.82
C CYS A 20 -11.78 -37.70 -73.87
N ILE A 21 -11.61 -38.75 -73.02
CA ILE A 21 -12.62 -39.16 -72.04
C ILE A 21 -12.54 -38.36 -70.74
N VAL A 22 -11.38 -37.72 -70.43
CA VAL A 22 -11.19 -36.92 -69.24
C VAL A 22 -11.72 -35.46 -69.40
N ALA A 23 -12.05 -35.02 -70.61
CA ALA A 23 -12.48 -33.64 -70.89
C ALA A 23 -13.98 -33.36 -70.78
N VAL A 24 -14.81 -34.28 -70.36
CA VAL A 24 -16.30 -34.14 -70.32
C VAL A 24 -16.84 -34.38 -68.90
N GLY A 25 -16.14 -33.93 -67.86
CA GLY A 25 -16.51 -34.17 -66.48
C GLY A 25 -16.44 -32.95 -65.53
N CYS A 26 -16.36 -31.74 -65.96
CA CYS A 26 -16.55 -30.56 -65.13
C CYS A 26 -17.99 -30.02 -65.25
N LYS A 27 -18.96 -30.72 -64.65
CA LYS A 27 -20.16 -30.07 -64.12
C LYS A 27 -19.70 -29.31 -62.89
N GLN A 28 -19.62 -27.99 -62.96
CA GLN A 28 -19.59 -27.12 -61.76
C GLN A 28 -20.85 -27.43 -60.97
N SER A 29 -20.66 -28.19 -59.89
CA SER A 29 -21.65 -28.24 -58.79
C SER A 29 -21.80 -26.81 -58.31
N PRO A 30 -23.03 -26.33 -58.06
CA PRO A 30 -23.18 -25.06 -57.38
C PRO A 30 -22.48 -25.21 -56.02
N VAL A 31 -21.55 -24.33 -55.73
CA VAL A 31 -20.99 -24.15 -54.38
C VAL A 31 -22.20 -23.80 -53.53
N ILE A 32 -22.74 -24.79 -52.82
CA ILE A 32 -23.62 -24.54 -51.70
C ILE A 32 -22.75 -23.80 -50.74
N GLN A 33 -22.86 -22.47 -50.71
CA GLN A 33 -22.40 -21.67 -49.60
C GLN A 33 -23.14 -22.21 -48.38
N GLN A 34 -22.49 -23.10 -47.63
CA GLN A 34 -22.92 -23.40 -46.30
C GLN A 34 -22.91 -22.08 -45.56
N SER A 35 -24.09 -21.51 -45.36
CA SER A 35 -24.26 -20.42 -44.42
C SER A 35 -23.92 -20.99 -43.05
N SER A 36 -22.65 -20.91 -42.67
CA SER A 36 -22.24 -21.18 -41.31
C SER A 36 -22.88 -20.08 -40.46
N GLY A 37 -23.95 -20.47 -39.75
CA GLY A 37 -24.62 -19.54 -38.82
C GLY A 37 -23.60 -19.09 -37.78
N TYR A 38 -23.20 -17.85 -37.88
CA TYR A 38 -22.33 -17.23 -36.89
C TYR A 38 -23.16 -16.86 -35.68
N ALA A 39 -22.60 -17.07 -34.48
CA ALA A 39 -23.22 -16.60 -33.25
C ALA A 39 -23.26 -15.06 -33.26
N THR A 40 -24.45 -14.50 -33.11
CA THR A 40 -24.66 -13.06 -33.02
C THR A 40 -25.18 -12.72 -31.64
N MET A 41 -24.86 -11.52 -31.18
CA MET A 41 -25.38 -10.95 -29.93
C MET A 41 -25.94 -9.55 -30.17
N THR A 42 -27.05 -9.27 -29.50
CA THR A 42 -27.58 -7.88 -29.45
C THR A 42 -26.90 -7.16 -28.34
N VAL A 43 -26.32 -6.02 -28.67
CA VAL A 43 -25.63 -5.14 -27.71
C VAL A 43 -26.68 -4.53 -26.76
N SER A 44 -26.49 -4.78 -25.49
CA SER A 44 -27.32 -4.17 -24.43
C SER A 44 -26.40 -3.44 -23.43
N THR A 45 -26.94 -2.38 -22.85
CA THR A 45 -26.29 -1.71 -21.71
C THR A 45 -26.56 -2.51 -20.44
N SER A 46 -25.52 -2.72 -19.65
CA SER A 46 -25.61 -3.37 -18.34
C SER A 46 -24.76 -2.59 -17.35
N GLU A 47 -25.05 -2.76 -16.08
CA GLU A 47 -24.17 -2.36 -15.00
C GLU A 47 -23.07 -3.43 -14.87
N LYS A 48 -21.82 -3.00 -14.83
CA LYS A 48 -20.67 -3.90 -14.66
C LYS A 48 -19.75 -3.37 -13.58
N THR A 49 -19.58 -4.14 -12.51
CA THR A 49 -18.57 -3.84 -11.50
C THR A 49 -17.26 -4.51 -11.86
N LEU A 50 -16.21 -3.75 -11.95
CA LEU A 50 -14.86 -4.21 -12.20
C LEU A 50 -14.02 -4.02 -10.94
N SER A 51 -13.05 -4.90 -10.75
CA SER A 51 -12.13 -4.83 -9.63
C SER A 51 -10.75 -4.38 -10.12
N ASN A 52 -10.31 -3.21 -9.66
CA ASN A 52 -8.96 -2.77 -9.86
C ASN A 52 -8.07 -3.24 -8.72
N ASN A 53 -6.98 -3.93 -9.04
CA ASN A 53 -6.05 -4.49 -8.06
C ASN A 53 -4.81 -3.61 -7.96
N TYR A 54 -4.43 -3.25 -6.74
CA TYR A 54 -3.25 -2.44 -6.43
C TYR A 54 -2.38 -3.18 -5.41
N SER A 55 -1.12 -3.36 -5.73
CA SER A 55 -0.15 -3.91 -4.76
C SER A 55 -0.02 -2.98 -3.57
N ALA A 56 -0.07 -3.57 -2.38
CA ALA A 56 -0.14 -2.83 -1.14
C ALA A 56 0.83 -3.36 -0.08
N SER A 57 1.29 -2.46 0.78
CA SER A 57 2.03 -2.77 2.00
C SER A 57 1.13 -2.56 3.22
N ILE A 58 1.17 -3.52 4.13
CA ILE A 58 0.37 -3.53 5.35
C ILE A 58 1.26 -3.10 6.51
N ARG A 59 0.83 -2.11 7.29
CA ARG A 59 1.53 -1.61 8.47
C ARG A 59 0.57 -1.51 9.64
N GLY A 60 1.10 -1.66 10.85
CA GLY A 60 0.35 -1.35 12.05
C GLY A 60 -0.07 0.12 12.09
N LYS A 61 -1.07 0.43 12.88
CA LYS A 61 -1.52 1.82 13.11
C LYS A 61 -0.35 2.70 13.55
N GLN A 62 0.57 2.14 14.33
CA GLN A 62 1.78 2.80 14.79
C GLN A 62 2.89 1.77 15.00
N ASP A 63 4.00 1.94 14.30
CA ASP A 63 5.23 1.18 14.51
C ASP A 63 6.26 2.10 15.18
N ILE A 64 6.69 1.79 16.39
CA ILE A 64 7.61 2.60 17.18
C ILE A 64 8.89 1.83 17.42
N ASP A 65 9.97 2.33 16.86
CA ASP A 65 11.31 1.81 17.11
C ASP A 65 11.82 2.27 18.47
N ILE A 66 12.19 1.33 19.32
CA ILE A 66 12.63 1.57 20.68
C ILE A 66 14.15 1.62 20.74
N TYR A 67 14.67 2.80 21.05
CA TYR A 67 16.10 3.04 21.26
C TYR A 67 16.38 3.35 22.74
N PRO A 68 17.52 2.91 23.29
CA PRO A 68 17.91 3.29 24.66
C PRO A 68 18.33 4.75 24.67
N GLN A 69 18.00 5.48 25.75
CA GLN A 69 18.41 6.88 25.94
C GLN A 69 19.74 6.99 26.70
N VAL A 70 20.18 5.92 27.34
CA VAL A 70 21.43 5.84 28.11
C VAL A 70 22.25 4.64 27.66
N SER A 71 23.56 4.68 27.89
CA SER A 71 24.49 3.61 27.51
C SER A 71 24.72 2.65 28.67
N GLY A 72 24.84 1.35 28.38
CA GLY A 72 25.14 0.34 29.39
C GLY A 72 24.86 -1.07 28.89
N PHE A 73 25.10 -2.06 29.74
CA PHE A 73 24.81 -3.44 29.43
C PHE A 73 23.34 -3.78 29.73
N ILE A 74 22.70 -4.54 28.89
CA ILE A 74 21.37 -5.10 29.20
C ILE A 74 21.53 -6.12 30.30
N THR A 75 20.92 -5.88 31.46
CA THR A 75 20.93 -6.79 32.60
C THR A 75 19.74 -7.74 32.59
N LYS A 76 18.59 -7.27 32.03
CA LYS A 76 17.37 -8.09 31.98
C LYS A 76 16.54 -7.77 30.75
N LEU A 77 16.00 -8.80 30.11
CA LEU A 77 14.90 -8.77 29.15
C LEU A 77 13.60 -9.08 29.92
N CYS A 78 12.63 -8.19 29.83
CA CYS A 78 11.36 -8.33 30.55
C CYS A 78 10.22 -8.81 29.64
N VAL A 79 10.47 -8.99 28.34
CA VAL A 79 9.49 -9.37 27.31
C VAL A 79 10.08 -10.38 26.35
N ALA A 80 9.20 -11.10 25.64
CA ALA A 80 9.54 -12.02 24.55
C ALA A 80 9.13 -11.44 23.19
N GLU A 81 9.74 -11.98 22.11
CA GLU A 81 9.32 -11.65 20.74
C GLU A 81 7.88 -12.09 20.49
N GLY A 82 7.05 -11.24 19.91
CA GLY A 82 5.63 -11.49 19.66
C GLY A 82 4.72 -11.28 20.89
N GLU A 83 5.26 -10.90 22.04
CA GLU A 83 4.46 -10.64 23.23
C GLU A 83 3.68 -9.32 23.13
N SER A 84 2.42 -9.34 23.59
CA SER A 84 1.61 -8.12 23.70
C SER A 84 1.99 -7.33 24.93
N VAL A 85 2.23 -6.04 24.78
CA VAL A 85 2.66 -5.13 25.85
C VAL A 85 1.73 -3.93 25.98
N LYS A 86 1.70 -3.38 27.18
CA LYS A 86 0.93 -2.16 27.49
C LYS A 86 1.87 -0.95 27.57
N LYS A 87 1.32 0.22 27.31
CA LYS A 87 2.02 1.50 27.51
C LYS A 87 2.58 1.58 28.93
N GLY A 88 3.87 1.91 29.07
CA GLY A 88 4.58 2.01 30.33
C GLY A 88 5.15 0.69 30.87
N GLN A 89 4.86 -0.45 30.23
CA GLN A 89 5.46 -1.75 30.60
C GLN A 89 6.96 -1.72 30.34
N VAL A 90 7.76 -2.23 31.30
CA VAL A 90 9.21 -2.32 31.17
C VAL A 90 9.56 -3.44 30.17
N LEU A 91 10.36 -3.10 29.17
CA LEU A 91 10.81 -4.01 28.11
C LEU A 91 12.22 -4.53 28.39
N PHE A 92 13.13 -3.62 28.77
CA PHE A 92 14.54 -3.90 29.03
C PHE A 92 14.99 -3.15 30.30
N ILE A 93 15.94 -3.76 31.01
CA ILE A 93 16.66 -3.10 32.10
C ILE A 93 18.14 -3.03 31.71
N ILE A 94 18.67 -1.81 31.67
CA ILE A 94 20.09 -1.51 31.48
C ILE A 94 20.73 -1.41 32.87
N ASP A 95 22.04 -1.71 32.97
CA ASP A 95 22.78 -1.66 34.25
C ASP A 95 22.53 -0.32 34.98
N GLN A 96 21.86 -0.42 36.12
CA GLN A 96 21.43 0.72 36.95
C GLN A 96 22.51 1.20 37.92
N VAL A 97 23.50 0.35 38.24
CA VAL A 97 24.48 0.61 39.31
C VAL A 97 25.19 1.95 39.15
N PRO A 98 25.77 2.30 37.99
CA PRO A 98 26.47 3.57 37.83
C PRO A 98 25.50 4.78 37.91
N TYR A 99 24.30 4.64 37.43
CA TYR A 99 23.28 5.70 37.46
C TYR A 99 22.72 5.92 38.85
N GLN A 100 22.53 4.87 39.63
CA GLN A 100 22.13 4.96 41.04
C GLN A 100 23.22 5.63 41.89
N ALA A 101 24.50 5.29 41.66
CA ALA A 101 25.61 5.95 42.34
C ALA A 101 25.68 7.46 42.00
N ALA A 102 25.48 7.82 40.73
CA ALA A 102 25.43 9.21 40.29
C ALA A 102 24.26 9.98 40.95
N LEU A 103 23.07 9.35 41.04
CA LEU A 103 21.92 9.95 41.73
C LEU A 103 22.21 10.16 43.23
N ASN A 104 22.77 9.17 43.91
CA ASN A 104 23.13 9.29 45.32
C ASN A 104 24.12 10.44 45.58
N THR A 105 25.10 10.60 44.66
CA THR A 105 26.05 11.72 44.73
C THR A 105 25.34 13.07 44.53
N ALA A 106 24.42 13.16 43.57
CA ALA A 106 23.65 14.39 43.33
C ALA A 106 22.76 14.77 44.53
N ILE A 107 22.12 13.79 45.14
CA ILE A 107 21.32 13.98 46.37
C ILE A 107 22.21 14.52 47.50
N ALA A 108 23.40 13.96 47.71
CA ALA A 108 24.32 14.44 48.74
C ALA A 108 24.75 15.90 48.49
N ASN A 109 24.96 16.27 47.22
CA ASN A 109 25.30 17.66 46.84
C ASN A 109 24.13 18.64 47.13
N VAL A 110 22.89 18.21 46.90
CA VAL A 110 21.69 19.00 47.26
C VAL A 110 21.62 19.22 48.77
N GLU A 111 21.87 18.20 49.57
CA GLU A 111 21.86 18.33 51.04
C GLU A 111 22.99 19.25 51.55
N ALA A 112 24.17 19.17 50.97
CA ALA A 112 25.28 20.11 51.26
C ALA A 112 24.95 21.57 50.89
N ALA A 113 24.31 21.77 49.73
CA ALA A 113 23.86 23.09 49.29
C ALA A 113 22.75 23.66 50.18
N LYS A 114 21.78 22.80 50.63
CA LYS A 114 20.76 23.19 51.63
C LYS A 114 21.38 23.66 52.93
N ALA A 115 22.37 22.95 53.45
CA ALA A 115 23.09 23.36 54.66
C ALA A 115 23.79 24.72 54.45
N SER A 116 24.39 24.96 53.29
CA SER A 116 25.00 26.26 52.96
C SER A 116 23.98 27.41 52.91
N VAL A 117 22.79 27.16 52.32
CA VAL A 117 21.68 28.12 52.32
C VAL A 117 21.23 28.41 53.76
N ALA A 118 21.06 27.40 54.63
CA ALA A 118 20.65 27.57 56.01
C ALA A 118 21.65 28.44 56.79
N THR A 119 22.97 28.21 56.59
CA THR A 119 24.02 29.00 57.24
C THR A 119 24.02 30.46 56.72
N ALA A 120 23.90 30.66 55.42
CA ALA A 120 23.84 31.99 54.81
C ALA A 120 22.58 32.77 55.24
N GLN A 121 21.44 32.05 55.35
CA GLN A 121 20.18 32.61 55.83
C GLN A 121 20.29 33.08 57.26
N LEU A 122 20.82 32.23 58.18
CA LEU A 122 21.04 32.57 59.57
C LEU A 122 21.96 33.80 59.71
N THR A 123 23.04 33.86 58.92
CA THR A 123 23.96 34.97 58.85
C THR A 123 23.27 36.28 58.41
N TYR A 124 22.47 36.20 57.37
CA TYR A 124 21.69 37.33 56.86
C TYR A 124 20.70 37.83 57.92
N GLU A 125 19.93 36.94 58.54
CA GLU A 125 18.96 37.29 59.60
C GLU A 125 19.63 37.92 60.78
N SER A 126 20.77 37.39 61.28
CA SER A 126 21.57 38.02 62.33
C SER A 126 22.06 39.43 61.96
N LYS A 127 22.62 39.62 60.74
CA LYS A 127 23.02 40.92 60.24
C LYS A 127 21.87 41.91 60.10
N GLN A 128 20.69 41.42 59.72
CA GLN A 128 19.46 42.21 59.59
C GLN A 128 19.03 42.77 60.98
N GLU A 129 19.05 41.96 62.03
CA GLU A 129 18.77 42.43 63.42
C GLU A 129 19.81 43.43 63.96
N LEU A 130 21.08 43.14 63.71
CA LEU A 130 22.18 44.10 64.11
C LEU A 130 22.07 45.41 63.34
N TYR A 131 21.69 45.41 62.08
CA TYR A 131 21.49 46.63 61.29
C TYR A 131 20.29 47.47 61.81
N LYS A 132 19.19 46.84 62.19
CA LYS A 132 18.03 47.48 62.83
C LYS A 132 18.47 48.23 64.10
N ASN A 133 19.41 47.65 64.86
CA ASN A 133 19.99 48.23 66.12
C ASN A 133 21.19 49.17 65.80
N LYS A 134 21.47 49.50 64.52
CA LYS A 134 22.56 50.36 64.07
C LYS A 134 23.97 49.88 64.47
N VAL A 135 24.17 48.57 64.64
CA VAL A 135 25.46 47.98 65.06
C VAL A 135 26.34 47.66 63.85
N VAL A 136 25.76 47.40 62.66
CA VAL A 136 26.50 47.09 61.46
C VAL A 136 26.12 48.00 60.28
N SER A 137 26.98 48.09 59.27
CA SER A 137 26.77 48.96 58.10
C SER A 137 25.75 48.34 57.11
N GLU A 138 25.15 49.19 56.26
CA GLU A 138 24.32 48.75 55.17
C GLU A 138 25.09 47.85 54.18
N PHE A 139 26.38 48.08 54.03
CA PHE A 139 27.26 47.26 53.19
C PHE A 139 27.38 45.85 53.72
N ASP A 140 27.53 45.68 55.07
CA ASP A 140 27.59 44.34 55.68
C ASP A 140 26.28 43.55 55.48
N LEU A 141 25.13 44.25 55.65
CA LEU A 141 23.80 43.62 55.38
C LEU A 141 23.67 43.21 53.94
N LYS A 142 24.00 44.08 52.98
CA LYS A 142 23.92 43.73 51.53
C LYS A 142 24.88 42.61 51.14
N THR A 143 26.08 42.59 51.75
CA THR A 143 27.01 41.48 51.51
C THR A 143 26.47 40.13 51.98
N ALA A 144 25.87 40.08 53.18
CA ALA A 144 25.25 38.91 53.72
C ALA A 144 24.06 38.44 52.83
N TYR A 145 23.27 39.41 52.35
CA TYR A 145 22.17 39.12 51.41
C TYR A 145 22.67 38.54 50.08
N ASN A 146 23.74 39.12 49.50
CA ASN A 146 24.32 38.59 48.26
C ASN A 146 24.92 37.19 48.46
N THR A 147 25.51 36.92 49.64
CA THR A 147 25.99 35.58 50.01
C THR A 147 24.83 34.57 50.06
N LEU A 148 23.70 34.96 50.65
CA LEU A 148 22.48 34.14 50.66
C LEU A 148 21.95 33.87 49.25
N LEU A 149 21.91 34.90 48.37
CA LEU A 149 21.50 34.75 46.99
C LEU A 149 22.42 33.77 46.22
N SER A 150 23.75 33.88 46.44
CA SER A 150 24.73 32.96 45.88
C SER A 150 24.51 31.51 46.34
N ALA A 151 24.29 31.30 47.65
CA ALA A 151 24.00 29.98 48.20
C ALA A 151 22.67 29.38 47.62
N LYS A 152 21.63 30.22 47.48
CA LYS A 152 20.35 29.77 46.83
C LYS A 152 20.56 29.40 45.38
N ALA A 153 21.39 30.16 44.63
CA ALA A 153 21.71 29.80 43.23
C ALA A 153 22.47 28.45 43.13
N GLN A 154 23.40 28.20 44.07
CA GLN A 154 24.11 26.91 44.13
C GLN A 154 23.17 25.76 44.48
N LEU A 155 22.19 25.96 45.37
CA LEU A 155 21.16 24.96 45.66
C LEU A 155 20.35 24.64 44.41
N ALA A 156 19.86 25.65 43.69
CA ALA A 156 19.09 25.46 42.47
C ALA A 156 19.91 24.71 41.38
N GLN A 157 21.22 24.97 41.31
CA GLN A 157 22.11 24.21 40.42
C GLN A 157 22.24 22.73 40.84
N ALA A 158 22.40 22.46 42.14
CA ALA A 158 22.49 21.09 42.65
C ALA A 158 21.17 20.31 42.45
N GLU A 159 20.03 20.96 42.68
CA GLU A 159 18.69 20.37 42.41
C GLU A 159 18.50 20.03 40.93
N ALA A 160 18.94 20.90 40.01
CA ALA A 160 18.92 20.61 38.59
C ALA A 160 19.81 19.41 38.22
N GLN A 161 20.98 19.27 38.87
CA GLN A 161 21.84 18.09 38.68
C GLN A 161 21.21 16.80 39.22
N GLU A 162 20.51 16.86 40.36
CA GLU A 162 19.75 15.74 40.91
C GLU A 162 18.66 15.29 39.95
N VAL A 163 17.86 16.21 39.38
CA VAL A 163 16.82 15.91 38.39
C VAL A 163 17.42 15.23 37.18
N ASN A 164 18.56 15.68 36.67
CA ASN A 164 19.26 15.05 35.55
C ASN A 164 19.71 13.62 35.87
N ALA A 165 20.31 13.40 37.05
CA ALA A 165 20.75 12.08 37.48
C ALA A 165 19.56 11.13 37.68
N ARG A 166 18.44 11.60 38.21
CA ARG A 166 17.19 10.86 38.37
C ARG A 166 16.59 10.47 37.02
N ASN A 167 16.57 11.38 36.04
CA ASN A 167 16.11 11.11 34.69
C ASN A 167 16.98 10.03 34.01
N ASN A 168 18.31 10.15 34.12
CA ASN A 168 19.24 9.16 33.57
C ASN A 168 19.01 7.77 34.19
N LEU A 169 18.77 7.68 35.48
CA LEU A 169 18.40 6.42 36.13
C LEU A 169 17.06 5.90 35.62
N SER A 170 16.07 6.76 35.42
CA SER A 170 14.77 6.34 34.89
C SER A 170 14.86 5.77 33.47
N TYR A 171 15.79 6.27 32.65
CA TYR A 171 16.03 5.81 31.29
C TYR A 171 16.73 4.46 31.20
N THR A 172 17.27 3.94 32.32
CA THR A 172 17.76 2.56 32.39
C THR A 172 16.65 1.53 32.31
N GLU A 173 15.42 1.90 32.68
CA GLU A 173 14.22 1.13 32.46
C GLU A 173 13.59 1.54 31.14
N VAL A 174 13.88 0.80 30.07
CA VAL A 174 13.29 1.05 28.75
C VAL A 174 11.85 0.57 28.76
N LYS A 175 10.90 1.49 28.58
CA LYS A 175 9.45 1.23 28.67
C LYS A 175 8.79 1.37 27.30
N SER A 176 7.68 0.64 27.11
CA SER A 176 6.85 0.80 25.91
C SER A 176 6.13 2.15 25.92
N PRO A 177 6.20 2.95 24.83
CA PRO A 177 5.48 4.20 24.70
C PRO A 177 3.99 4.01 24.37
N SER A 178 3.59 2.85 23.86
CA SER A 178 2.23 2.51 23.42
C SER A 178 1.85 1.09 23.81
N ASN A 179 0.57 0.76 23.65
CA ASN A 179 0.14 -0.64 23.59
C ASN A 179 0.57 -1.21 22.24
N GLY A 180 0.83 -2.50 22.15
CA GLY A 180 1.19 -3.15 20.91
C GLY A 180 1.85 -4.50 21.10
N VAL A 181 2.44 -5.01 20.03
CA VAL A 181 3.16 -6.29 19.99
C VAL A 181 4.65 -6.04 19.78
N ILE A 182 5.47 -6.78 20.52
CA ILE A 182 6.93 -6.71 20.42
C ILE A 182 7.39 -7.39 19.13
N GLY A 183 8.20 -6.68 18.37
CA GLY A 183 8.89 -7.23 17.19
C GLY A 183 10.06 -8.14 17.56
N THR A 184 11.10 -8.15 16.73
CA THR A 184 12.33 -8.91 17.00
C THR A 184 13.18 -8.26 18.10
N LEU A 185 13.95 -9.05 18.81
CA LEU A 185 14.87 -8.64 19.88
C LEU A 185 16.33 -8.93 19.46
N PRO A 186 16.97 -8.05 18.67
CA PRO A 186 18.31 -8.30 18.15
C PRO A 186 19.40 -8.27 19.24
N TYR A 187 19.13 -7.66 20.38
CA TYR A 187 20.08 -7.57 21.49
C TYR A 187 19.64 -8.45 22.66
N ARG A 188 20.61 -9.16 23.26
CA ARG A 188 20.40 -10.10 24.36
C ARG A 188 20.99 -9.57 25.65
N VAL A 189 20.69 -10.20 26.77
CA VAL A 189 21.30 -9.91 28.08
C VAL A 189 22.83 -9.99 27.95
N GLY A 190 23.53 -8.99 28.49
CA GLY A 190 24.98 -8.81 28.35
C GLY A 190 25.42 -7.99 27.14
N ALA A 191 24.54 -7.61 26.23
CA ALA A 191 24.87 -6.71 25.13
C ALA A 191 25.07 -5.28 25.61
N LEU A 192 26.09 -4.59 25.10
CA LEU A 192 26.30 -3.17 25.31
C LEU A 192 25.38 -2.38 24.35
N VAL A 193 24.61 -1.46 24.90
CA VAL A 193 23.64 -0.64 24.14
C VAL A 193 23.90 0.84 24.38
N SER A 194 23.51 1.68 23.40
CA SER A 194 23.62 3.14 23.48
C SER A 194 22.61 3.81 22.54
N ALA A 195 22.39 5.12 22.69
CA ALA A 195 21.51 5.89 21.81
C ALA A 195 21.95 5.90 20.32
N SER A 196 23.19 5.53 20.02
CA SER A 196 23.76 5.51 18.67
C SER A 196 23.71 4.14 18.00
N LEU A 197 22.91 3.21 18.50
CA LEU A 197 22.78 1.89 17.90
C LEU A 197 22.27 1.96 16.45
N PRO A 198 22.82 1.13 15.53
CA PRO A 198 22.37 1.10 14.15
C PRO A 198 20.99 0.48 13.96
N LYS A 199 20.52 -0.31 14.94
CA LYS A 199 19.20 -0.95 14.96
C LYS A 199 18.51 -0.68 16.30
N PRO A 200 17.19 -0.58 16.33
CA PRO A 200 16.45 -0.44 17.58
C PRO A 200 16.60 -1.69 18.46
N LEU A 201 16.35 -1.55 19.76
CA LEU A 201 16.26 -2.67 20.71
C LEU A 201 15.12 -3.62 20.35
N THR A 202 14.02 -3.05 19.90
CA THR A 202 12.83 -3.71 19.36
C THR A 202 11.95 -2.67 18.67
N THR A 203 10.93 -3.12 17.96
CA THR A 203 9.83 -2.29 17.47
C THR A 203 8.56 -2.70 18.22
N VAL A 204 7.77 -1.74 18.69
CA VAL A 204 6.44 -1.97 19.24
C VAL A 204 5.42 -1.57 18.18
N SER A 205 4.64 -2.54 17.70
CA SER A 205 3.63 -2.34 16.64
C SER A 205 2.23 -2.37 17.23
N ASP A 206 1.47 -1.31 17.06
CA ASP A 206 0.03 -1.31 17.35
C ASP A 206 -0.72 -1.90 16.17
N ASN A 207 -1.10 -3.17 16.30
CA ASN A 207 -1.81 -3.91 15.27
C ASN A 207 -3.33 -3.93 15.49
N SER A 208 -3.90 -3.06 16.34
CA SER A 208 -5.35 -2.99 16.58
C SER A 208 -6.12 -2.60 15.30
N GLU A 209 -5.50 -1.81 14.45
CA GLU A 209 -5.96 -1.37 13.16
C GLU A 209 -4.78 -1.37 12.19
N MET A 210 -5.00 -1.81 10.97
CA MET A 210 -3.92 -1.89 9.99
C MET A 210 -4.07 -0.80 8.93
N TYR A 211 -2.98 -0.10 8.69
CA TYR A 211 -2.88 0.85 7.59
C TYR A 211 -2.30 0.18 6.36
N VAL A 212 -3.08 0.16 5.30
CA VAL A 212 -2.71 -0.44 4.02
C VAL A 212 -2.37 0.69 3.05
N TYR A 213 -1.11 0.73 2.64
CA TYR A 213 -0.59 1.72 1.70
C TYR A 213 -0.49 1.12 0.32
N PHE A 214 -1.07 1.78 -0.65
CA PHE A 214 -0.99 1.41 -2.06
C PHE A 214 -0.87 2.67 -2.93
N SER A 215 -0.49 2.49 -4.19
CA SER A 215 -0.26 3.61 -5.10
C SER A 215 -1.12 3.48 -6.35
N MET A 216 -1.65 4.59 -6.82
CA MET A 216 -2.31 4.69 -8.12
C MET A 216 -1.62 5.72 -9.00
N THR A 217 -1.74 5.58 -10.31
CA THR A 217 -1.17 6.54 -11.26
C THR A 217 -1.91 7.88 -11.21
N GLU A 218 -1.23 8.96 -11.63
CA GLU A 218 -1.85 10.29 -11.74
C GLU A 218 -3.11 10.26 -12.61
N ASN A 219 -3.09 9.54 -13.72
CA ASN A 219 -4.23 9.41 -14.63
C ASN A 219 -5.45 8.78 -13.93
N GLN A 220 -5.23 7.74 -13.12
CA GLN A 220 -6.29 7.11 -12.33
C GLN A 220 -6.86 8.08 -11.29
N LEU A 221 -5.98 8.83 -10.61
CA LEU A 221 -6.41 9.86 -9.65
C LEU A 221 -7.23 10.97 -10.32
N LEU A 222 -6.84 11.42 -11.52
CA LEU A 222 -7.58 12.40 -12.29
C LEU A 222 -8.96 11.87 -12.71
N ALA A 223 -9.03 10.62 -13.15
CA ALA A 223 -10.32 9.96 -13.46
C ALA A 223 -11.22 9.88 -12.22
N LEU A 224 -10.69 9.46 -11.09
CA LEU A 224 -11.38 9.41 -9.81
C LEU A 224 -11.89 10.80 -9.39
N THR A 225 -11.03 11.82 -9.49
CA THR A 225 -11.40 13.20 -9.14
C THR A 225 -12.50 13.76 -10.05
N ARG A 226 -12.51 13.41 -11.34
CA ARG A 226 -13.57 13.78 -12.27
C ARG A 226 -14.89 13.08 -11.93
N GLN A 227 -14.82 11.80 -11.56
CA GLN A 227 -16.01 11.03 -11.20
C GLN A 227 -16.70 11.57 -9.95
N TYR A 228 -15.95 11.91 -8.91
CA TYR A 228 -16.49 12.38 -7.62
C TYR A 228 -16.50 13.90 -7.46
N GLY A 229 -15.89 14.65 -8.37
CA GLY A 229 -15.82 16.12 -8.40
C GLY A 229 -14.66 16.71 -7.60
N SER A 230 -14.16 16.05 -6.53
CA SER A 230 -12.97 16.44 -5.77
C SER A 230 -12.36 15.26 -5.04
N LYS A 231 -11.11 15.39 -4.56
CA LYS A 231 -10.46 14.36 -3.75
C LYS A 231 -11.20 14.09 -2.44
N ASP A 232 -11.69 15.14 -1.77
CA ASP A 232 -12.40 15.00 -0.50
C ASP A 232 -13.73 14.27 -0.68
N LYS A 233 -14.47 14.62 -1.73
CA LYS A 233 -15.71 13.90 -2.08
C LYS A 233 -15.45 12.46 -2.51
N ALA A 234 -14.31 12.18 -3.13
CA ALA A 234 -13.90 10.81 -3.44
C ALA A 234 -13.71 10.02 -2.14
N LEU A 235 -12.98 10.56 -1.16
CA LEU A 235 -12.76 9.91 0.14
C LEU A 235 -14.07 9.63 0.90
N GLU A 236 -15.06 10.51 0.77
CA GLU A 236 -16.36 10.35 1.43
C GLU A 236 -17.26 9.29 0.75
N ASN A 237 -17.21 9.23 -0.59
CA ASN A 237 -18.17 8.47 -1.40
C ASN A 237 -17.57 7.23 -2.08
N MET A 238 -16.27 6.98 -1.96
CA MET A 238 -15.68 5.73 -2.45
C MET A 238 -16.26 4.54 -1.70
N PRO A 239 -16.50 3.42 -2.40
CA PRO A 239 -16.94 2.19 -1.76
C PRO A 239 -15.87 1.67 -0.79
N GLU A 240 -16.30 0.80 0.12
CA GLU A 240 -15.38 0.00 0.91
C GLU A 240 -14.55 -0.88 -0.01
N ILE A 241 -13.32 -1.12 0.40
CA ILE A 241 -12.33 -1.85 -0.37
C ILE A 241 -12.01 -3.18 0.31
N GLU A 242 -11.62 -4.15 -0.50
CA GLU A 242 -11.21 -5.47 -0.04
C GLU A 242 -9.69 -5.60 -0.04
N LEU A 243 -9.16 -6.43 0.85
CA LEU A 243 -7.74 -6.76 0.90
C LEU A 243 -7.56 -8.24 0.55
N GLN A 244 -6.86 -8.51 -0.53
CA GLN A 244 -6.42 -9.86 -0.89
C GLN A 244 -5.02 -10.10 -0.33
N LEU A 245 -4.88 -11.16 0.44
CA LEU A 245 -3.61 -11.57 1.04
C LEU A 245 -2.72 -12.29 0.01
N ASN A 246 -1.46 -12.54 0.36
CA ASN A 246 -0.49 -13.18 -0.54
C ASN A 246 -0.83 -14.63 -0.91
N ASP A 247 -1.62 -15.31 -0.10
CA ASP A 247 -2.17 -16.64 -0.39
C ASP A 247 -3.40 -16.62 -1.30
N LYS A 248 -3.78 -15.42 -1.80
CA LYS A 248 -4.96 -15.13 -2.61
C LYS A 248 -6.30 -15.21 -1.87
N SER A 249 -6.31 -15.47 -0.57
CA SER A 249 -7.52 -15.34 0.24
C SER A 249 -7.94 -13.87 0.39
N LEU A 250 -9.22 -13.63 0.54
CA LEU A 250 -9.74 -12.30 0.88
C LEU A 250 -9.74 -12.15 2.39
N TYR A 251 -9.30 -10.99 2.86
CA TYR A 251 -9.41 -10.62 4.27
C TYR A 251 -10.89 -10.44 4.62
N PRO A 252 -11.37 -10.99 5.75
CA PRO A 252 -12.81 -11.02 6.05
C PRO A 252 -13.46 -9.65 6.27
N GLN A 253 -12.64 -8.64 6.64
CA GLN A 253 -13.14 -7.29 6.91
C GLN A 253 -12.77 -6.36 5.77
N THR A 254 -13.68 -5.47 5.43
CA THR A 254 -13.48 -4.41 4.45
C THR A 254 -12.74 -3.23 5.08
N GLY A 255 -12.05 -2.48 4.24
CA GLY A 255 -11.34 -1.28 4.64
C GLY A 255 -11.91 -0.02 3.99
N LYS A 256 -11.58 1.12 4.57
CA LYS A 256 -11.95 2.43 4.03
C LYS A 256 -10.70 3.24 3.71
N ILE A 257 -10.69 3.87 2.55
CA ILE A 257 -9.63 4.81 2.17
C ILE A 257 -9.80 6.08 3.00
N GLU A 258 -8.75 6.42 3.77
CA GLU A 258 -8.77 7.59 4.65
C GLU A 258 -8.03 8.78 4.06
N THR A 259 -6.95 8.51 3.33
CA THR A 259 -6.11 9.59 2.83
C THR A 259 -5.62 9.34 1.41
N ILE A 260 -5.56 10.40 0.64
CA ILE A 260 -4.91 10.48 -0.66
C ILE A 260 -3.78 11.50 -0.53
N SER A 261 -2.54 11.10 -0.82
CA SER A 261 -1.39 12.00 -0.76
C SER A 261 -1.62 13.26 -1.59
N GLY A 262 -1.20 14.41 -1.06
CA GLY A 262 -1.19 15.68 -1.79
C GLY A 262 -0.03 15.80 -2.77
N VAL A 263 0.92 14.86 -2.77
CA VAL A 263 2.16 14.91 -3.56
C VAL A 263 2.23 13.68 -4.45
N ILE A 264 2.63 13.88 -5.71
CA ILE A 264 2.93 12.83 -6.67
C ILE A 264 4.41 12.49 -6.56
N ASP A 265 4.75 11.21 -6.45
CA ASP A 265 6.13 10.74 -6.54
C ASP A 265 6.63 10.94 -7.97
N GLN A 266 7.63 11.81 -8.14
CA GLN A 266 8.16 12.18 -9.44
C GLN A 266 8.89 11.03 -10.16
N ASN A 267 9.39 10.03 -9.42
CA ASN A 267 10.11 8.90 -10.01
C ASN A 267 9.14 7.87 -10.61
N THR A 268 7.97 7.71 -10.01
CA THR A 268 7.00 6.69 -10.40
C THR A 268 5.76 7.25 -11.07
N GLY A 269 5.49 8.56 -10.96
CA GLY A 269 4.27 9.20 -11.45
C GLY A 269 3.02 8.73 -10.71
N THR A 270 3.17 8.29 -9.45
CA THR A 270 2.08 7.72 -8.65
C THR A 270 1.76 8.56 -7.42
N VAL A 271 0.54 8.40 -6.93
CA VAL A 271 0.04 8.99 -5.68
C VAL A 271 -0.18 7.87 -4.68
N SER A 272 0.30 8.06 -3.46
CA SER A 272 0.10 7.10 -2.38
C SER A 272 -1.26 7.33 -1.72
N LEU A 273 -1.98 6.24 -1.47
CA LEU A 273 -3.22 6.19 -0.72
C LEU A 273 -3.02 5.35 0.53
N ARG A 274 -3.75 5.68 1.58
CA ARG A 274 -3.82 4.89 2.80
C ARG A 274 -5.26 4.50 3.07
N ALA A 275 -5.47 3.23 3.32
CA ALA A 275 -6.73 2.70 3.79
C ALA A 275 -6.55 2.11 5.19
N ALA A 276 -7.60 2.20 6.01
CA ALA A 276 -7.65 1.57 7.33
C ALA A 276 -8.49 0.30 7.26
N PHE A 277 -7.96 -0.77 7.84
CA PHE A 277 -8.62 -2.06 7.97
C PHE A 277 -8.67 -2.45 9.45
N PRO A 278 -9.84 -2.77 10.01
CA PRO A 278 -9.94 -3.32 11.36
C PRO A 278 -9.16 -4.62 11.47
N ASN A 279 -8.53 -4.89 12.63
CA ASN A 279 -7.74 -6.12 12.84
C ASN A 279 -8.00 -6.70 14.24
N GLU A 280 -9.27 -6.89 14.60
CA GLU A 280 -9.68 -7.36 15.91
C GLU A 280 -9.13 -8.75 16.24
N GLU A 281 -9.05 -9.62 15.24
CA GLU A 281 -8.50 -10.98 15.39
C GLU A 281 -6.97 -11.04 15.33
N GLN A 282 -6.29 -9.90 15.15
CA GLN A 282 -4.84 -9.78 15.03
C GLN A 282 -4.21 -10.75 13.99
N SER A 283 -4.96 -11.04 12.93
CA SER A 283 -4.52 -11.93 11.84
C SER A 283 -3.55 -11.24 10.88
N LEU A 284 -3.57 -9.90 10.82
CA LEU A 284 -2.63 -9.09 10.05
C LEU A 284 -1.49 -8.60 10.94
N ASN A 285 -0.28 -8.62 10.40
CA ASN A 285 0.92 -8.11 11.07
C ASN A 285 1.56 -6.98 10.27
N SER A 286 2.18 -6.03 10.97
CA SER A 286 2.98 -4.99 10.34
C SER A 286 4.14 -5.58 9.56
N GLY A 287 4.42 -5.01 8.36
CA GLY A 287 5.40 -5.53 7.41
C GLY A 287 4.84 -6.52 6.39
N GLY A 288 3.56 -6.89 6.50
CA GLY A 288 2.86 -7.71 5.51
C GLY A 288 2.67 -7.00 4.18
N SER A 289 2.27 -7.76 3.16
CA SER A 289 1.90 -7.23 1.84
C SER A 289 0.66 -7.96 1.32
N GLY A 290 -0.01 -7.35 0.35
CA GLY A 290 -1.21 -7.88 -0.27
C GLY A 290 -1.62 -7.03 -1.47
N ASN A 291 -2.83 -7.23 -1.95
CA ASN A 291 -3.43 -6.41 -3.00
C ASN A 291 -4.72 -5.79 -2.49
N VAL A 292 -4.86 -4.49 -2.64
CA VAL A 292 -6.12 -3.79 -2.43
C VAL A 292 -6.98 -3.94 -3.67
N ILE A 293 -8.22 -4.34 -3.49
CA ILE A 293 -9.23 -4.49 -4.54
C ILE A 293 -10.22 -3.35 -4.38
N ILE A 294 -10.26 -2.46 -5.38
CA ILE A 294 -11.22 -1.35 -5.42
C ILE A 294 -12.29 -1.68 -6.45
N PRO A 295 -13.55 -1.92 -6.05
CA PRO A 295 -14.65 -2.09 -6.98
C PRO A 295 -14.96 -0.75 -7.67
N VAL A 296 -15.04 -0.78 -8.98
CA VAL A 296 -15.46 0.36 -9.81
C VAL A 296 -16.68 -0.07 -10.60
N THR A 297 -17.80 0.55 -10.34
CA THR A 297 -19.04 0.27 -11.05
C THR A 297 -19.15 1.21 -12.26
N TYR A 298 -19.39 0.61 -13.42
CA TYR A 298 -19.70 1.30 -14.66
C TYR A 298 -21.19 1.14 -14.94
N ASP A 299 -21.93 2.21 -14.82
CA ASP A 299 -23.33 2.24 -15.13
C ASP A 299 -23.57 2.36 -16.63
N ASN A 300 -24.57 1.67 -17.17
CA ASN A 300 -24.96 1.76 -18.57
C ASN A 300 -23.81 1.49 -19.58
N CYS A 301 -22.88 0.59 -19.25
CA CYS A 301 -21.79 0.23 -20.14
C CYS A 301 -22.19 -0.91 -21.11
N VAL A 302 -21.65 -0.88 -22.30
CA VAL A 302 -21.72 -1.96 -23.27
C VAL A 302 -20.56 -2.91 -23.03
N VAL A 303 -20.84 -4.16 -22.71
CA VAL A 303 -19.82 -5.20 -22.54
C VAL A 303 -19.90 -6.20 -23.68
N ILE A 304 -18.77 -6.46 -24.33
CA ILE A 304 -18.65 -7.45 -25.41
C ILE A 304 -17.52 -8.44 -25.12
N PRO A 305 -17.62 -9.71 -25.52
CA PRO A 305 -16.51 -10.65 -25.39
C PRO A 305 -15.38 -10.28 -26.36
N GLN A 306 -14.13 -10.54 -25.97
CA GLN A 306 -12.97 -10.36 -26.83
C GLN A 306 -13.12 -11.14 -28.15
N ALA A 307 -13.73 -12.32 -28.11
CA ALA A 307 -13.99 -13.17 -29.29
C ALA A 307 -14.84 -12.48 -30.35
N ALA A 308 -15.60 -11.42 -29.98
CA ALA A 308 -16.41 -10.61 -30.90
C ALA A 308 -15.59 -9.49 -31.59
N THR A 309 -14.31 -9.37 -31.28
CA THR A 309 -13.46 -8.27 -31.77
C THR A 309 -12.30 -8.80 -32.61
N PHE A 310 -11.79 -7.96 -33.49
CA PHE A 310 -10.53 -8.16 -34.22
C PHE A 310 -9.72 -6.87 -34.28
N GLU A 311 -8.40 -7.00 -34.36
CA GLU A 311 -7.49 -5.87 -34.33
C GLU A 311 -6.84 -5.67 -35.72
N ILE A 312 -6.83 -4.44 -36.18
CA ILE A 312 -6.10 -4.02 -37.40
C ILE A 312 -5.32 -2.75 -37.04
N GLN A 313 -3.99 -2.77 -37.14
CA GLN A 313 -3.12 -1.62 -36.92
C GLN A 313 -3.43 -0.87 -35.61
N ASP A 314 -3.38 -1.57 -34.48
CA ASP A 314 -3.66 -1.06 -33.13
C ASP A 314 -5.08 -0.50 -32.90
N ARG A 315 -6.00 -0.75 -33.82
CA ARG A 315 -7.42 -0.42 -33.63
C ARG A 315 -8.27 -1.67 -33.51
N VAL A 316 -9.21 -1.63 -32.58
CA VAL A 316 -10.18 -2.71 -32.37
C VAL A 316 -11.42 -2.46 -33.21
N PHE A 317 -11.89 -3.51 -33.87
CA PHE A 317 -13.08 -3.50 -34.70
C PHE A 317 -14.03 -4.62 -34.28
N VAL A 318 -15.30 -4.42 -34.57
CA VAL A 318 -16.35 -5.43 -34.49
C VAL A 318 -17.04 -5.54 -35.83
N PHE A 319 -17.68 -6.68 -36.12
CA PHE A 319 -18.60 -6.78 -37.24
C PHE A 319 -20.05 -6.55 -36.75
N LYS A 320 -20.66 -5.43 -37.18
CA LYS A 320 -22.08 -5.18 -37.03
C LYS A 320 -22.84 -5.95 -38.12
N VAL A 321 -24.00 -6.41 -37.79
CA VAL A 321 -24.91 -7.02 -38.78
C VAL A 321 -25.93 -5.97 -39.20
N VAL A 322 -25.80 -5.49 -40.46
CA VAL A 322 -26.69 -4.50 -41.06
C VAL A 322 -27.27 -5.11 -42.31
N ASP A 323 -28.60 -5.14 -42.44
CA ASP A 323 -29.31 -5.74 -43.56
C ASP A 323 -28.87 -7.18 -43.90
N GLY A 324 -28.57 -7.99 -42.86
CA GLY A 324 -28.12 -9.39 -43.01
C GLY A 324 -26.68 -9.54 -43.51
N LYS A 325 -25.87 -8.48 -43.50
CA LYS A 325 -24.46 -8.48 -43.93
C LYS A 325 -23.54 -7.91 -42.85
N THR A 326 -22.30 -8.36 -42.82
CA THR A 326 -21.28 -7.84 -41.95
C THR A 326 -20.78 -6.47 -42.41
N GLN A 327 -20.71 -5.53 -41.49
CA GLN A 327 -20.06 -4.24 -41.67
C GLN A 327 -19.03 -4.02 -40.56
N SER A 328 -17.78 -3.76 -40.93
CA SER A 328 -16.74 -3.46 -39.94
C SER A 328 -16.95 -2.09 -39.32
N ALA A 329 -16.93 -2.02 -37.98
CA ALA A 329 -17.07 -0.78 -37.24
C ALA A 329 -15.90 -0.67 -36.23
N PRO A 330 -15.16 0.48 -36.23
CA PRO A 330 -14.15 0.71 -35.23
C PRO A 330 -14.81 0.97 -33.88
N VAL A 331 -14.20 0.42 -32.81
CA VAL A 331 -14.67 0.59 -31.44
C VAL A 331 -13.52 1.01 -30.54
N GLU A 332 -13.82 1.91 -29.60
CA GLU A 332 -12.91 2.24 -28.52
C GLU A 332 -13.25 1.36 -27.31
N VAL A 333 -12.30 0.62 -26.80
CA VAL A 333 -12.55 -0.38 -25.77
C VAL A 333 -11.58 -0.26 -24.61
N THR A 334 -12.09 -0.57 -23.42
CA THR A 334 -11.29 -0.81 -22.21
C THR A 334 -11.29 -2.30 -21.92
N ARG A 335 -10.09 -2.91 -21.82
CA ARG A 335 -9.93 -4.35 -21.52
C ARG A 335 -10.28 -4.62 -20.08
N VAL A 336 -11.12 -5.62 -19.83
CA VAL A 336 -11.59 -6.01 -18.51
C VAL A 336 -11.52 -7.53 -18.33
N ASN A 337 -11.65 -7.99 -17.09
CA ASN A 337 -11.66 -9.43 -16.79
C ASN A 337 -10.46 -10.19 -17.39
N GLY A 338 -9.24 -9.66 -17.18
CA GLY A 338 -8.03 -10.29 -17.74
C GLY A 338 -7.93 -10.25 -19.26
N GLY A 339 -8.72 -9.40 -19.93
CA GLY A 339 -8.77 -9.27 -21.39
C GLY A 339 -9.78 -10.17 -22.07
N GLN A 340 -10.60 -10.92 -21.33
CA GLN A 340 -11.64 -11.78 -21.90
C GLN A 340 -12.89 -10.99 -22.34
N GLU A 341 -13.13 -9.85 -21.70
CA GLU A 341 -14.24 -8.95 -22.00
C GLU A 341 -13.71 -7.53 -22.25
N TYR A 342 -14.46 -6.78 -23.03
CA TYR A 342 -14.20 -5.38 -23.33
C TYR A 342 -15.40 -4.51 -22.99
N ILE A 343 -15.18 -3.42 -22.28
CA ILE A 343 -16.15 -2.34 -22.17
C ILE A 343 -15.96 -1.44 -23.39
N VAL A 344 -17.03 -1.22 -24.14
CA VAL A 344 -17.04 -0.32 -25.30
C VAL A 344 -17.34 1.10 -24.83
N ASN A 345 -16.37 1.99 -25.01
CA ASN A 345 -16.49 3.40 -24.67
C ASN A 345 -17.14 4.21 -25.80
N ALA A 346 -16.87 3.79 -27.06
CA ALA A 346 -17.45 4.42 -28.27
C ALA A 346 -17.50 3.44 -29.44
N GLY A 347 -18.42 3.67 -30.39
CA GLY A 347 -18.54 2.91 -31.66
C GLY A 347 -19.70 1.94 -31.73
N LEU A 348 -20.34 1.59 -30.60
CA LEU A 348 -21.57 0.77 -30.54
C LEU A 348 -22.68 1.49 -29.81
N ASN A 349 -23.93 1.23 -30.22
CA ASN A 349 -25.11 1.69 -29.54
C ASN A 349 -25.89 0.48 -29.01
N SER A 350 -26.69 0.72 -27.97
CA SER A 350 -27.65 -0.28 -27.49
C SER A 350 -28.62 -0.65 -28.61
N GLY A 351 -28.83 -1.94 -28.83
CA GLY A 351 -29.66 -2.48 -29.92
C GLY A 351 -28.88 -2.87 -31.18
N ASP A 352 -27.60 -2.49 -31.31
CA ASP A 352 -26.77 -2.99 -32.42
C ASP A 352 -26.62 -4.51 -32.32
N VAL A 353 -26.64 -5.21 -33.46
CA VAL A 353 -26.36 -6.64 -33.52
C VAL A 353 -24.93 -6.83 -34.01
N ILE A 354 -24.14 -7.55 -33.26
CA ILE A 354 -22.74 -7.87 -33.61
C ILE A 354 -22.51 -9.37 -33.70
N VAL A 355 -21.46 -9.75 -34.41
CA VAL A 355 -20.98 -11.14 -34.41
C VAL A 355 -20.24 -11.42 -33.12
N ALA A 356 -20.69 -12.45 -32.37
CA ALA A 356 -20.12 -12.76 -31.04
C ALA A 356 -18.87 -13.65 -31.10
N GLU A 357 -18.74 -14.49 -32.12
CA GLU A 357 -17.63 -15.43 -32.26
C GLU A 357 -17.28 -15.67 -33.75
N GLY A 358 -16.00 -16.00 -34.00
CA GLY A 358 -15.53 -16.38 -35.35
C GLY A 358 -15.20 -15.19 -36.25
N VAL A 359 -15.05 -14.01 -35.71
CA VAL A 359 -14.78 -12.76 -36.45
C VAL A 359 -13.49 -12.79 -37.28
N GLY A 360 -12.48 -13.57 -36.88
CA GLY A 360 -11.21 -13.69 -37.63
C GLY A 360 -11.34 -14.35 -39.02
N LEU A 361 -12.43 -15.04 -39.30
CA LEU A 361 -12.70 -15.68 -40.58
C LEU A 361 -13.64 -14.88 -41.50
N LEU A 362 -14.22 -13.79 -40.95
CA LEU A 362 -15.18 -12.97 -41.66
C LEU A 362 -14.53 -11.86 -42.47
N ARG A 363 -15.23 -11.47 -43.53
CA ARG A 363 -14.88 -10.28 -44.33
C ARG A 363 -16.09 -9.36 -44.38
N GLU A 364 -15.82 -8.09 -44.64
CA GLU A 364 -16.86 -7.10 -44.87
C GLU A 364 -17.82 -7.54 -45.99
N GLY A 365 -19.11 -7.35 -45.78
CA GLY A 365 -20.15 -7.74 -46.75
C GLY A 365 -20.54 -9.21 -46.76
N THR A 366 -19.98 -10.05 -45.87
CA THR A 366 -20.36 -11.47 -45.79
C THR A 366 -21.81 -11.59 -45.31
N PRO A 367 -22.69 -12.32 -46.04
CA PRO A 367 -24.07 -12.57 -45.60
C PRO A 367 -24.07 -13.47 -44.36
N ILE A 368 -24.83 -13.05 -43.36
CA ILE A 368 -25.00 -13.77 -42.09
C ILE A 368 -26.45 -14.11 -41.88
N GLU A 369 -26.75 -15.39 -41.63
CA GLU A 369 -28.02 -15.83 -41.05
C GLU A 369 -27.95 -15.68 -39.54
N VAL A 370 -28.78 -14.77 -38.99
CA VAL A 370 -28.85 -14.53 -37.55
C VAL A 370 -29.41 -15.76 -36.85
N LYS A 371 -28.56 -16.52 -36.18
CA LYS A 371 -29.01 -17.48 -35.16
C LYS A 371 -29.19 -16.70 -33.86
N GLN A 372 -30.43 -16.41 -33.52
CA GLN A 372 -30.74 -15.96 -32.14
C GLN A 372 -30.51 -17.13 -31.18
N ASN A 373 -29.62 -16.94 -30.22
CA ASN A 373 -29.47 -17.80 -29.04
C ASN A 373 -30.52 -17.44 -28.00
#